data_af8c0f743b0f993135ab852d2df4210d
#
_entry.id   af8c0f743b0f993135ab852d2df4210d
#
_cell.length_a   1.000
_cell.length_b   1.000
_cell.length_c   1.000
_cell.angle_alpha   90.00
_cell.angle_beta   90.00
_cell.angle_gamma   90.00
#
_symmetry.space_group_name_H-M   'P 1'
#
loop_
_entity.id
_entity.type
_entity.pdbx_description
1 polymer ?
#
loop_
_entity_poly.entity_id
_entity_poly.type
_entity_poly.pdbx_seq_one_letter_code
_entity_poly.pdbx_strand_id
1 'polypeptide(L)'
;SRGLGDVYKRQPLLRSFEVYANATPEGAQELLSYYRERFSTVGLFENEVYPGIPELLRDLKASSVRIAVATGKPTVFSEQILEHFGLRQYIDVVSGIPLDREPPDKCEVILHALYEMGISDRSGCVMVGDRSHDAIGAKMARIDFIGVLYGYGSREELEAEGTDAIADSVAALRSLLFS
;
A
#
# COMPACT_ATOMS: atom_id res chain seq x y z
N SER A 1 -0.93 -8.47 -27.01
CA SER A 1 -0.36 -9.38 -26.01
C SER A 1 -0.49 -8.71 -24.65
N ARG A 2 -1.38 -9.21 -23.81
CA ARG A 2 -1.49 -8.76 -22.42
C ARG A 2 -0.19 -9.12 -21.73
N GLY A 3 0.56 -8.12 -21.25
CA GLY A 3 1.84 -8.34 -20.61
C GLY A 3 1.69 -9.14 -19.32
N LEU A 4 2.69 -9.98 -19.01
CA LEU A 4 2.78 -10.78 -17.78
C LEU A 4 2.53 -9.95 -16.50
N GLY A 5 2.77 -8.63 -16.54
CA GLY A 5 2.52 -7.70 -15.43
C GLY A 5 1.05 -7.55 -15.02
N ASP A 6 0.09 -7.65 -15.95
CA ASP A 6 -1.35 -7.50 -15.63
C ASP A 6 -1.93 -8.74 -14.92
N VAL A 7 -1.32 -9.90 -15.15
CA VAL A 7 -1.69 -11.15 -14.49
C VAL A 7 -1.24 -11.17 -13.03
N TYR A 8 -0.11 -10.52 -12.71
CA TYR A 8 0.46 -10.47 -11.37
C TYR A 8 -0.34 -9.60 -10.39
N LYS A 9 -1.00 -8.55 -10.90
CA LYS A 9 -1.62 -7.50 -10.08
C LYS A 9 -2.95 -7.87 -9.43
N ARG A 10 -3.57 -8.99 -9.79
CA ARG A 10 -4.93 -9.38 -9.33
C ARG A 10 -5.07 -10.81 -8.84
N GLN A 11 -3.97 -11.57 -8.71
CA GLN A 11 -4.08 -12.97 -8.32
C GLN A 11 -3.89 -13.14 -6.83
N PRO A 12 -4.80 -13.87 -6.15
CA PRO A 12 -4.53 -14.38 -4.82
C PRO A 12 -3.20 -15.13 -4.81
N LEU A 13 -2.47 -15.06 -3.72
CA LEU A 13 -1.15 -15.71 -3.56
C LEU A 13 -1.18 -17.20 -3.93
N LEU A 14 -2.30 -17.89 -3.68
CA LEU A 14 -2.56 -19.26 -4.14
C LEU A 14 -2.31 -19.45 -5.63
N ARG A 15 -2.90 -18.57 -6.45
CA ARG A 15 -2.77 -18.68 -7.90
C ARG A 15 -1.34 -18.35 -8.37
N SER A 16 -0.64 -17.51 -7.62
CA SER A 16 0.78 -17.28 -7.87
C SER A 16 1.60 -18.56 -7.66
N PHE A 17 1.32 -19.35 -6.63
CA PHE A 17 1.97 -20.64 -6.43
C PHE A 17 1.63 -21.66 -7.51
N GLU A 18 0.38 -21.72 -7.97
CA GLU A 18 -0.02 -22.56 -9.09
C GLU A 18 0.70 -22.19 -10.39
N VAL A 19 0.80 -20.90 -10.70
CA VAL A 19 1.35 -20.40 -11.97
C VAL A 19 2.88 -20.42 -11.97
N TYR A 20 3.52 -19.96 -10.90
CA TYR A 20 4.98 -19.75 -10.89
C TYR A 20 5.76 -20.89 -10.24
N ALA A 21 5.15 -21.61 -9.29
CA ALA A 21 5.77 -22.79 -8.69
C ALA A 21 5.27 -24.10 -9.29
N ASN A 22 4.39 -24.08 -10.32
CA ASN A 22 3.71 -25.25 -10.88
C ASN A 22 3.08 -26.15 -9.81
N ALA A 23 2.56 -25.54 -8.74
CA ALA A 23 1.95 -26.27 -7.64
C ALA A 23 0.55 -26.77 -8.05
N THR A 24 0.17 -27.96 -7.58
CA THR A 24 -1.22 -28.37 -7.63
C THR A 24 -2.07 -27.50 -6.69
N PRO A 25 -3.39 -27.47 -6.82
CA PRO A 25 -4.24 -26.71 -5.89
C PRO A 25 -3.98 -27.04 -4.41
N GLU A 26 -3.78 -28.32 -4.09
CA GLU A 26 -3.43 -28.79 -2.73
C GLU A 26 -2.04 -28.32 -2.33
N GLY A 27 -1.06 -28.42 -3.22
CA GLY A 27 0.32 -27.94 -3.00
C GLY A 27 0.38 -26.42 -2.84
N ALA A 28 -0.46 -25.68 -3.56
CA ALA A 28 -0.57 -24.23 -3.40
C ALA A 28 -1.13 -23.83 -2.02
N GLN A 29 -2.09 -24.60 -1.48
CA GLN A 29 -2.61 -24.42 -0.12
C GLN A 29 -1.52 -24.67 0.95
N GLU A 30 -0.72 -25.73 0.76
CA GLU A 30 0.37 -26.04 1.67
C GLU A 30 1.45 -24.93 1.64
N LEU A 31 1.85 -24.48 0.45
CA LEU A 31 2.78 -23.35 0.28
C LEU A 31 2.24 -22.07 0.91
N LEU A 32 0.93 -21.81 0.80
CA LEU A 32 0.30 -20.67 1.45
C LEU A 32 0.37 -20.76 2.97
N SER A 33 0.21 -21.96 3.53
CA SER A 33 0.34 -22.20 4.97
C SER A 33 1.76 -21.89 5.47
N TYR A 34 2.78 -22.43 4.80
CA TYR A 34 4.18 -22.13 5.12
C TYR A 34 4.53 -20.65 4.93
N TYR A 35 4.02 -20.02 3.87
CA TYR A 35 4.21 -18.59 3.66
C TYR A 35 3.62 -17.77 4.81
N ARG A 36 2.38 -18.09 5.21
CA ARG A 36 1.69 -17.37 6.31
C ARG A 36 2.42 -17.55 7.64
N GLU A 37 2.87 -18.76 7.95
CA GLU A 37 3.63 -19.05 9.16
C GLU A 37 4.94 -18.25 9.19
N ARG A 38 5.75 -18.32 8.13
CA ARG A 38 7.00 -17.56 8.03
C ARG A 38 6.75 -16.05 8.02
N PHE A 39 5.75 -15.60 7.26
CA PHE A 39 5.44 -14.18 7.16
C PHE A 39 5.00 -13.59 8.50
N SER A 40 4.15 -14.29 9.25
CA SER A 40 3.65 -13.83 10.55
C SER A 40 4.71 -13.78 11.66
N THR A 41 5.83 -14.49 11.50
CA THR A 41 6.88 -14.57 12.53
C THR A 41 8.13 -13.78 12.18
N VAL A 42 8.63 -13.94 10.97
CA VAL A 42 9.93 -13.37 10.53
C VAL A 42 9.74 -12.39 9.38
N GLY A 43 9.00 -12.77 8.36
CA GLY A 43 8.87 -11.99 7.12
C GLY A 43 8.24 -10.60 7.31
N LEU A 44 7.46 -10.41 8.38
CA LEU A 44 6.90 -9.10 8.75
C LEU A 44 8.00 -8.06 9.01
N PHE A 45 9.14 -8.48 9.54
CA PHE A 45 10.21 -7.61 10.00
C PHE A 45 11.43 -7.59 9.08
N GLU A 46 11.38 -8.33 7.96
CA GLU A 46 12.41 -8.31 6.91
C GLU A 46 12.28 -7.08 5.98
N ASN A 47 11.47 -6.09 6.36
CA ASN A 47 11.31 -4.82 5.65
C ASN A 47 12.28 -3.77 6.20
N GLU A 48 12.58 -2.78 5.39
CA GLU A 48 13.29 -1.59 5.83
C GLU A 48 12.45 -0.35 5.55
N VAL A 49 12.53 0.62 6.45
CA VAL A 49 11.88 1.92 6.27
C VAL A 49 12.74 2.77 5.35
N TYR A 50 12.17 3.33 4.31
CA TYR A 50 12.89 4.26 3.44
C TYR A 50 13.45 5.44 4.24
N PRO A 51 14.73 5.79 4.03
CA PRO A 51 15.35 6.93 4.71
C PRO A 51 14.54 8.23 4.55
N GLY A 52 14.30 8.93 5.65
CA GLY A 52 13.54 10.18 5.69
C GLY A 52 12.03 10.02 5.88
N ILE A 53 11.47 8.80 5.81
CA ILE A 53 10.03 8.57 6.07
C ILE A 53 9.66 8.87 7.52
N PRO A 54 10.41 8.44 8.57
CA PRO A 54 10.07 8.78 9.95
C PRO A 54 10.01 10.29 10.20
N GLU A 55 10.97 11.03 9.64
CA GLU A 55 11.02 12.48 9.73
C GLU A 55 9.85 13.14 9.00
N LEU A 56 9.52 12.68 7.80
CA LEU A 56 8.39 13.17 7.02
C LEU A 56 7.07 12.97 7.78
N LEU A 57 6.82 11.78 8.31
CA LEU A 57 5.60 11.47 9.06
C LEU A 57 5.48 12.32 10.34
N ARG A 58 6.59 12.50 11.07
CA ARG A 58 6.64 13.38 12.24
C ARG A 58 6.28 14.83 11.87
N ASP A 59 6.82 15.34 10.78
CA ASP A 59 6.63 16.73 10.38
C ASP A 59 5.21 16.97 9.84
N LEU A 60 4.63 16.01 9.10
CA LEU A 60 3.23 16.03 8.71
C LEU A 60 2.30 16.05 9.93
N LYS A 61 2.58 15.20 10.92
CA LYS A 61 1.80 15.15 12.16
C LYS A 61 1.90 16.46 12.95
N ALA A 62 3.09 17.06 13.02
CA ALA A 62 3.31 18.37 13.64
C ALA A 62 2.56 19.50 12.93
N SER A 63 2.29 19.35 11.63
CA SER A 63 1.49 20.27 10.81
C SER A 63 -0.01 19.96 10.85
N SER A 64 -0.46 19.13 11.79
CA SER A 64 -1.87 18.71 11.97
C SER A 64 -2.44 17.94 10.77
N VAL A 65 -1.59 17.40 9.90
CA VAL A 65 -2.02 16.51 8.82
C VAL A 65 -2.45 15.17 9.41
N ARG A 66 -3.61 14.68 8.98
CA ARG A 66 -4.09 13.35 9.36
C ARG A 66 -3.53 12.31 8.40
N ILE A 67 -3.02 11.22 8.96
CA ILE A 67 -2.27 10.22 8.20
C ILE A 67 -2.92 8.86 8.35
N ALA A 68 -3.23 8.22 7.22
CA ALA A 68 -3.71 6.85 7.18
C ALA A 68 -2.80 5.96 6.34
N VAL A 69 -2.72 4.71 6.71
CA VAL A 69 -2.15 3.65 5.88
C VAL A 69 -3.28 2.91 5.18
N ALA A 70 -3.27 2.88 3.84
CA ALA A 70 -4.19 2.13 3.00
C ALA A 70 -3.40 1.04 2.24
N THR A 71 -3.50 -0.21 2.68
CA THR A 71 -2.60 -1.28 2.23
C THR A 71 -3.33 -2.56 1.84
N GLY A 72 -2.77 -3.30 0.86
CA GLY A 72 -3.17 -4.66 0.55
C GLY A 72 -2.67 -5.73 1.53
N LYS A 73 -1.96 -5.33 2.61
CA LYS A 73 -1.61 -6.27 3.69
C LYS A 73 -2.75 -6.39 4.70
N PRO A 74 -2.87 -7.52 5.40
CA PRO A 74 -3.80 -7.62 6.53
C PRO A 74 -3.54 -6.53 7.58
N THR A 75 -4.63 -5.94 8.10
CA THR A 75 -4.57 -4.84 9.07
C THR A 75 -3.70 -5.20 10.27
N VAL A 76 -3.89 -6.40 10.83
CA VAL A 76 -3.14 -6.87 12.01
C VAL A 76 -1.63 -6.93 11.75
N PHE A 77 -1.21 -7.31 10.56
CA PHE A 77 0.22 -7.36 10.20
C PHE A 77 0.77 -5.97 9.94
N SER A 78 -0.04 -5.09 9.35
CA SER A 78 0.36 -3.70 9.12
C SER A 78 0.55 -2.94 10.42
N GLU A 79 -0.30 -3.16 11.42
CA GLU A 79 -0.14 -2.62 12.78
C GLU A 79 1.18 -3.07 13.41
N GLN A 80 1.49 -4.37 13.37
CA GLN A 80 2.74 -4.93 13.92
C GLN A 80 3.99 -4.35 13.24
N ILE A 81 3.96 -4.18 11.91
CA ILE A 81 5.07 -3.57 11.16
C ILE A 81 5.26 -2.13 11.61
N LEU A 82 4.18 -1.34 11.68
CA LEU A 82 4.25 0.07 12.09
C LEU A 82 4.75 0.22 13.53
N GLU A 83 4.34 -0.66 14.43
CA GLU A 83 4.82 -0.69 15.82
C GLU A 83 6.31 -1.03 15.87
N HIS A 84 6.73 -2.10 15.16
CA HIS A 84 8.13 -2.54 15.13
C HIS A 84 9.08 -1.43 14.69
N PHE A 85 8.70 -0.64 13.69
CA PHE A 85 9.52 0.47 13.19
C PHE A 85 9.26 1.80 13.91
N GLY A 86 8.43 1.83 14.95
CA GLY A 86 8.11 3.04 15.72
C GLY A 86 7.31 4.09 14.93
N LEU A 87 6.65 3.68 13.84
CA LEU A 87 5.88 4.58 12.97
C LEU A 87 4.42 4.71 13.38
N ARG A 88 3.88 3.75 14.15
CA ARG A 88 2.47 3.70 14.54
C ARG A 88 1.97 4.99 15.20
N GLN A 89 2.81 5.64 15.98
CA GLN A 89 2.51 6.89 16.69
C GLN A 89 2.15 8.06 15.75
N TYR A 90 2.55 8.01 14.50
CA TYR A 90 2.25 9.06 13.50
C TYR A 90 0.98 8.78 12.70
N ILE A 91 0.43 7.56 12.78
CA ILE A 91 -0.67 7.08 11.94
C ILE A 91 -1.99 7.16 12.71
N ASP A 92 -2.99 7.83 12.15
CA ASP A 92 -4.33 7.93 12.73
C ASP A 92 -5.15 6.65 12.48
N VAL A 93 -5.10 6.12 11.26
CA VAL A 93 -5.87 4.95 10.84
C VAL A 93 -5.00 3.99 10.03
N VAL A 94 -5.15 2.70 10.28
CA VAL A 94 -4.58 1.62 9.45
C VAL A 94 -5.72 0.84 8.81
N SER A 95 -5.87 1.01 7.50
CA SER A 95 -6.83 0.30 6.67
C SER A 95 -6.10 -0.74 5.82
N GLY A 96 -6.36 -1.99 6.09
CA GLY A 96 -5.78 -3.14 5.41
C GLY A 96 -6.86 -4.15 5.03
N ILE A 97 -6.42 -5.33 4.60
CA ILE A 97 -7.31 -6.42 4.22
C ILE A 97 -7.79 -7.16 5.48
N PRO A 98 -9.09 -7.50 5.59
CA PRO A 98 -9.56 -8.46 6.58
C PRO A 98 -8.98 -9.86 6.30
N LEU A 99 -8.73 -10.65 7.35
CA LEU A 99 -8.20 -12.02 7.20
C LEU A 99 -9.26 -13.05 6.78
N ASP A 100 -10.54 -12.74 6.97
CA ASP A 100 -11.67 -13.66 6.95
C ASP A 100 -12.56 -13.54 5.70
N ARG A 101 -12.24 -12.66 4.78
CA ARG A 101 -13.00 -12.45 3.53
C ARG A 101 -12.09 -12.17 2.34
N GLU A 102 -12.69 -12.13 1.15
CA GLU A 102 -11.97 -11.74 -0.07
C GLU A 102 -11.35 -10.33 0.08
N PRO A 103 -10.12 -10.15 -0.43
CA PRO A 103 -9.45 -8.87 -0.34
C PRO A 103 -10.22 -7.79 -1.11
N PRO A 104 -10.54 -6.66 -0.48
CA PRO A 104 -11.12 -5.50 -1.14
C PRO A 104 -10.15 -4.94 -2.19
N ASP A 105 -10.67 -4.21 -3.15
CA ASP A 105 -9.83 -3.43 -4.05
C ASP A 105 -9.20 -2.21 -3.34
N LYS A 106 -8.24 -1.55 -4.01
CA LYS A 106 -7.55 -0.41 -3.38
C LYS A 106 -8.48 0.77 -3.10
N CYS A 107 -9.51 0.99 -3.93
CA CYS A 107 -10.49 2.04 -3.70
C CYS A 107 -11.28 1.79 -2.41
N GLU A 108 -11.74 0.55 -2.19
CA GLU A 108 -12.47 0.19 -0.96
C GLU A 108 -11.60 0.38 0.28
N VAL A 109 -10.31 0.01 0.21
CA VAL A 109 -9.35 0.22 1.32
C VAL A 109 -9.16 1.71 1.61
N ILE A 110 -9.04 2.55 0.59
CA ILE A 110 -8.94 4.01 0.73
C ILE A 110 -10.22 4.57 1.35
N LEU A 111 -11.39 4.19 0.82
CA LEU A 111 -12.68 4.67 1.31
C LEU A 111 -12.92 4.28 2.77
N HIS A 112 -12.50 3.08 3.17
CA HIS A 112 -12.56 2.64 4.56
C HIS A 112 -11.67 3.52 5.45
N ALA A 113 -10.43 3.83 5.01
CA ALA A 113 -9.55 4.73 5.76
C ALA A 113 -10.17 6.13 5.95
N LEU A 114 -10.76 6.69 4.89
CA LEU A 114 -11.44 8.00 4.96
C LEU A 114 -12.64 7.96 5.89
N TYR A 115 -13.42 6.89 5.86
CA TYR A 115 -14.57 6.68 6.74
C TYR A 115 -14.16 6.62 8.22
N GLU A 116 -13.16 5.81 8.56
CA GLU A 116 -12.63 5.69 9.93
C GLU A 116 -12.04 7.01 10.44
N MET A 117 -11.49 7.83 9.55
CA MET A 117 -11.05 9.18 9.88
C MET A 117 -12.22 10.19 9.97
N GLY A 118 -13.46 9.82 9.63
CA GLY A 118 -14.61 10.72 9.58
C GLY A 118 -14.49 11.82 8.52
N ILE A 119 -13.78 11.54 7.42
CA ILE A 119 -13.58 12.49 6.32
C ILE A 119 -14.70 12.32 5.31
N SER A 120 -15.55 13.34 5.19
CA SER A 120 -16.61 13.42 4.18
C SER A 120 -16.22 14.30 2.99
N ASP A 121 -15.54 15.41 3.23
CA ASP A 121 -14.93 16.24 2.18
C ASP A 121 -13.54 15.70 1.84
N ARG A 122 -13.39 15.27 0.60
CA ARG A 122 -12.15 14.66 0.08
C ARG A 122 -11.21 15.68 -0.56
N SER A 123 -11.61 16.95 -0.64
CA SER A 123 -10.73 18.01 -1.11
C SER A 123 -9.51 18.11 -0.19
N GLY A 124 -8.33 18.10 -0.74
CA GLY A 124 -7.08 18.08 0.05
C GLY A 124 -6.69 16.71 0.60
N CYS A 125 -7.40 15.63 0.22
CA CYS A 125 -6.93 14.26 0.47
C CYS A 125 -6.04 13.82 -0.67
N VAL A 126 -4.89 13.25 -0.33
CA VAL A 126 -3.93 12.71 -1.32
C VAL A 126 -3.51 11.29 -0.93
N MET A 127 -3.52 10.40 -1.91
CA MET A 127 -2.92 9.08 -1.80
C MET A 127 -1.48 9.14 -2.29
N VAL A 128 -0.56 8.58 -1.52
CA VAL A 128 0.84 8.36 -1.93
C VAL A 128 1.02 6.87 -2.18
N GLY A 129 1.50 6.50 -3.37
CA GLY A 129 1.68 5.09 -3.72
C GLY A 129 2.71 4.88 -4.82
N ASP A 130 3.15 3.64 -4.99
CA ASP A 130 4.21 3.29 -5.94
C ASP A 130 3.72 2.42 -7.12
N ARG A 131 2.43 2.04 -7.14
CA ARG A 131 1.89 1.13 -8.15
C ARG A 131 0.66 1.71 -8.86
N SER A 132 0.42 1.22 -10.07
CA SER A 132 -0.77 1.57 -10.87
C SER A 132 -2.08 1.35 -10.13
N HIS A 133 -2.20 0.27 -9.32
CA HIS A 133 -3.43 0.02 -8.57
C HIS A 133 -3.67 1.07 -7.45
N ASP A 134 -2.61 1.72 -6.93
CA ASP A 134 -2.75 2.83 -5.99
C ASP A 134 -3.33 4.07 -6.71
N ALA A 135 -2.80 4.38 -7.90
CA ALA A 135 -3.30 5.46 -8.74
C ALA A 135 -4.77 5.24 -9.15
N ILE A 136 -5.10 4.01 -9.62
CA ILE A 136 -6.47 3.63 -9.97
C ILE A 136 -7.39 3.76 -8.75
N GLY A 137 -6.97 3.26 -7.59
CA GLY A 137 -7.74 3.33 -6.34
C GLY A 137 -8.02 4.77 -5.91
N ALA A 138 -7.01 5.63 -5.96
CA ALA A 138 -7.15 7.06 -5.64
C ALA A 138 -8.13 7.76 -6.60
N LYS A 139 -8.00 7.52 -7.91
CA LYS A 139 -8.91 8.04 -8.93
C LYS A 139 -10.35 7.61 -8.70
N MET A 140 -10.59 6.33 -8.40
CA MET A 140 -11.92 5.81 -8.08
C MET A 140 -12.47 6.38 -6.77
N ALA A 141 -11.61 6.58 -5.76
CA ALA A 141 -11.95 7.22 -4.51
C ALA A 141 -12.13 8.75 -4.64
N ARG A 142 -11.80 9.35 -5.80
CA ARG A 142 -11.85 10.79 -6.07
C ARG A 142 -11.02 11.61 -5.08
N ILE A 143 -9.77 11.20 -4.91
CA ILE A 143 -8.74 11.93 -4.18
C ILE A 143 -7.52 12.10 -5.07
N ASP A 144 -6.66 13.05 -4.75
CA ASP A 144 -5.42 13.28 -5.47
C ASP A 144 -4.44 12.11 -5.28
N PHE A 145 -3.47 11.99 -6.20
CA PHE A 145 -2.46 10.94 -6.15
C PHE A 145 -1.06 11.50 -6.42
N ILE A 146 -0.11 11.07 -5.59
CA ILE A 146 1.32 11.29 -5.81
C ILE A 146 1.99 9.93 -5.96
N GLY A 147 2.61 9.71 -7.13
CA GLY A 147 3.42 8.54 -7.40
C GLY A 147 4.81 8.65 -6.76
N VAL A 148 5.37 7.53 -6.27
CA VAL A 148 6.74 7.48 -5.78
C VAL A 148 7.55 6.42 -6.51
N LEU A 149 8.82 6.73 -6.85
CA LEU A 149 9.70 5.85 -7.64
C LEU A 149 10.69 5.04 -6.82
N TYR A 150 10.76 5.27 -5.52
CA TYR A 150 11.61 4.49 -4.62
C TYR A 150 10.94 3.20 -4.11
N GLY A 151 9.73 2.87 -4.60
CA GLY A 151 9.03 1.61 -4.38
C GLY A 151 9.27 0.58 -5.50
N TYR A 152 8.27 -0.23 -5.79
CA TYR A 152 8.35 -1.34 -6.76
C TYR A 152 7.84 -0.98 -8.15
N GLY A 153 7.08 0.11 -8.30
CA GLY A 153 6.52 0.56 -9.58
C GLY A 153 7.53 1.34 -10.41
N SER A 154 7.27 1.42 -11.71
CA SER A 154 8.06 2.25 -12.62
C SER A 154 7.35 3.56 -12.95
N ARG A 155 8.10 4.52 -13.48
CA ARG A 155 7.55 5.79 -13.97
C ARG A 155 6.51 5.56 -15.06
N GLU A 156 6.82 4.68 -16.01
CA GLU A 156 5.94 4.35 -17.13
C GLU A 156 4.62 3.73 -16.64
N GLU A 157 4.68 2.91 -15.57
CA GLU A 157 3.49 2.33 -14.94
C GLU A 157 2.57 3.42 -14.36
N LEU A 158 3.15 4.40 -13.69
CA LEU A 158 2.40 5.50 -13.07
C LEU A 158 1.86 6.51 -14.09
N GLU A 159 2.68 6.88 -15.07
CA GLU A 159 2.27 7.79 -16.16
C GLU A 159 1.16 7.20 -17.04
N ALA A 160 1.13 5.88 -17.22
CA ALA A 160 0.07 5.19 -17.95
C ALA A 160 -1.31 5.33 -17.29
N GLU A 161 -1.37 5.58 -15.96
CA GLU A 161 -2.60 5.85 -15.22
C GLU A 161 -2.94 7.37 -15.16
N GLY A 162 -2.14 8.21 -15.80
CA GLY A 162 -2.33 9.66 -15.83
C GLY A 162 -1.79 10.35 -14.57
N THR A 163 -0.74 9.81 -13.95
CA THR A 163 -0.11 10.41 -12.78
C THR A 163 0.88 11.48 -13.22
N ASP A 164 0.59 12.74 -12.91
CA ASP A 164 1.45 13.89 -13.23
C ASP A 164 2.41 14.23 -12.08
N ALA A 165 1.98 14.03 -10.83
CA ALA A 165 2.78 14.28 -9.63
C ALA A 165 3.58 13.03 -9.27
N ILE A 166 4.87 13.01 -9.56
CA ILE A 166 5.76 11.86 -9.29
C ILE A 166 7.00 12.34 -8.53
N ALA A 167 7.25 11.74 -7.37
CA ALA A 167 8.41 11.96 -6.55
C ALA A 167 9.44 10.82 -6.71
N ASP A 168 10.67 11.13 -7.04
CA ASP A 168 11.78 10.18 -7.16
C ASP A 168 12.47 9.88 -5.82
N SER A 169 12.19 10.67 -4.81
CA SER A 169 12.80 10.59 -3.48
C SER A 169 11.83 11.04 -2.40
N VAL A 170 12.12 10.68 -1.15
CA VAL A 170 11.35 11.15 0.02
C VAL A 170 11.44 12.67 0.17
N ALA A 171 12.57 13.28 -0.22
CA ALA A 171 12.73 14.74 -0.22
C ALA A 171 11.82 15.41 -1.25
N ALA A 172 11.70 14.84 -2.46
CA ALA A 172 10.79 15.33 -3.49
C ALA A 172 9.33 15.16 -3.06
N LEU A 173 8.97 14.01 -2.47
CA LEU A 173 7.64 13.80 -1.88
C LEU A 173 7.30 14.85 -0.82
N ARG A 174 8.26 15.13 0.08
CA ARG A 174 8.09 16.18 1.08
C ARG A 174 7.76 17.54 0.44
N SER A 175 8.48 17.92 -0.61
CA SER A 175 8.25 19.18 -1.30
C SER A 175 6.85 19.27 -1.90
N LEU A 176 6.33 18.16 -2.47
CA LEU A 176 4.98 18.10 -3.01
C LEU A 176 3.89 18.17 -1.93
N LEU A 177 4.13 17.60 -0.74
CA LEU A 177 3.14 17.56 0.34
C LEU A 177 3.06 18.88 1.13
N PHE A 178 4.08 19.72 1.07
CA PHE A 178 4.14 21.01 1.77
C PHE A 178 4.07 22.23 0.82
N SER A 179 3.74 22.00 -0.47
CA SER A 179 3.61 23.06 -1.48
C SER A 179 2.31 23.86 -1.36
#